data_1ff117f2230c321906c86d0721403190
#
_entry.id   1ff117f2230c321906c86d0721403190
#
_cell.length_a   1.000
_cell.length_b   1.000
_cell.length_c   1.000
_cell.angle_alpha   90.00
_cell.angle_beta   90.00
_cell.angle_gamma   90.00
#
_symmetry.space_group_name_H-M   'P 1'
#
loop_
_entity.id
_entity.type
_entity.pdbx_description
1 polymer ?
#
loop_
_entity_poly.entity_id
_entity_poly.type
_entity_poly.pdbx_seq_one_letter_code
_entity_poly.pdbx_strand_id
1 'polypeptide(L)'
;GRKVTTIEGVAGVGGLHPVQRAFMAEDALQCGYCTPGFVVEATAFYTRWRAEHGATKPDREAVAGALAGHLCRCGAYENIVQAVQRACAGDYEHEVAAPPRHEARDKVTGAAQYTVDVQLPEQLEVAVLRSPHAHARVKRVDWSQALAMPGVAGAVDLMSGATIIRYV
;
A
#
# COMPACT_ATOMS: atom_id res chain seq x y z
N GLY A 1 -5.18 -17.18 -24.35
CA GLY A 1 -5.03 -16.77 -22.96
C GLY A 1 -3.88 -15.80 -22.80
N ARG A 2 -3.98 -14.90 -21.82
CA ARG A 2 -2.89 -13.97 -21.44
C ARG A 2 -2.28 -14.43 -20.12
N LYS A 3 -0.96 -14.26 -19.97
CA LYS A 3 -0.28 -14.48 -18.70
C LYS A 3 -0.45 -13.23 -17.82
N VAL A 4 -0.87 -13.43 -16.57
CA VAL A 4 -0.96 -12.39 -15.54
C VAL A 4 0.09 -12.69 -14.49
N THR A 5 0.84 -11.67 -14.07
CA THR A 5 1.79 -11.74 -12.96
C THR A 5 1.36 -10.76 -11.89
N THR A 6 1.07 -11.25 -10.71
CA THR A 6 0.77 -10.45 -9.51
C THR A 6 2.04 -10.21 -8.71
N ILE A 7 1.95 -9.40 -7.65
CA ILE A 7 3.12 -9.03 -6.84
C ILE A 7 3.85 -10.26 -6.25
N GLU A 8 3.11 -11.29 -5.87
CA GLU A 8 3.64 -12.54 -5.31
C GLU A 8 4.48 -13.32 -6.34
N GLY A 9 4.21 -13.10 -7.63
CA GLY A 9 4.93 -13.73 -8.73
C GLY A 9 6.09 -12.90 -9.30
N VAL A 10 6.35 -11.70 -8.78
CA VAL A 10 7.47 -10.85 -9.25
C VAL A 10 8.81 -11.40 -8.78
N ALA A 11 8.89 -11.83 -7.54
CA ALA A 11 10.07 -12.53 -7.04
C ALA A 11 10.19 -13.90 -7.71
N GLY A 12 11.32 -14.16 -8.35
CA GLY A 12 11.59 -15.44 -9.01
C GLY A 12 12.25 -16.46 -8.06
N VAL A 13 12.57 -17.65 -8.60
CA VAL A 13 13.30 -18.70 -7.88
C VAL A 13 14.67 -18.21 -7.39
N GLY A 14 15.26 -17.20 -8.06
CA GLY A 14 16.54 -16.58 -7.70
C GLY A 14 16.45 -15.46 -6.64
N GLY A 15 15.29 -15.23 -6.04
CA GLY A 15 15.10 -14.18 -5.04
C GLY A 15 14.34 -12.97 -5.56
N LEU A 16 14.49 -11.82 -4.87
CA LEU A 16 13.79 -10.59 -5.23
C LEU A 16 14.22 -10.06 -6.59
N HIS A 17 13.26 -9.50 -7.33
CA HIS A 17 13.52 -8.79 -8.58
C HIS A 17 14.35 -7.51 -8.32
N PRO A 18 15.20 -7.02 -9.26
CA PRO A 18 15.94 -5.76 -9.10
C PRO A 18 15.07 -4.57 -8.67
N VAL A 19 13.87 -4.45 -9.20
CA VAL A 19 12.92 -3.41 -8.79
C VAL A 19 12.52 -3.54 -7.32
N GLN A 20 12.25 -4.75 -6.83
CA GLN A 20 11.89 -4.97 -5.42
C GLN A 20 13.06 -4.59 -4.50
N ARG A 21 14.29 -4.99 -4.87
CA ARG A 21 15.51 -4.60 -4.15
C ARG A 21 15.72 -3.09 -4.14
N ALA A 22 15.50 -2.43 -5.28
CA ALA A 22 15.59 -0.99 -5.40
C ALA A 22 14.59 -0.26 -4.48
N PHE A 23 13.33 -0.71 -4.47
CA PHE A 23 12.30 -0.12 -3.60
C PHE A 23 12.67 -0.22 -2.11
N MET A 24 13.27 -1.34 -1.69
CA MET A 24 13.74 -1.52 -0.32
C MET A 24 14.93 -0.62 -0.01
N ALA A 25 15.91 -0.55 -0.92
CA ALA A 25 17.16 0.18 -0.70
C ALA A 25 16.97 1.71 -0.73
N GLU A 26 16.10 2.20 -1.61
CA GLU A 26 15.84 3.64 -1.78
C GLU A 26 14.74 4.16 -0.84
N ASP A 27 14.24 3.35 0.09
CA ASP A 27 13.10 3.69 0.94
C ASP A 27 11.88 4.17 0.13
N ALA A 28 11.65 3.53 -1.03
CA ALA A 28 10.61 3.89 -2.00
C ALA A 28 9.21 3.41 -1.56
N LEU A 29 9.00 3.27 -0.26
CA LEU A 29 7.77 2.83 0.38
C LEU A 29 7.67 3.39 1.80
N GLN A 30 6.46 3.74 2.20
CA GLN A 30 6.17 4.12 3.58
C GLN A 30 5.13 3.17 4.15
N CYS A 31 3.82 3.48 4.11
CA CYS A 31 2.82 2.52 4.56
C CYS A 31 2.82 1.22 3.75
N GLY A 32 3.24 1.25 2.50
CA GLY A 32 3.37 0.07 1.63
C GLY A 32 2.09 -0.34 0.90
N TYR A 33 0.96 0.33 1.16
CA TYR A 33 -0.33 -0.06 0.59
C TYR A 33 -0.37 0.04 -0.94
N CYS A 34 0.28 1.04 -1.52
CA CYS A 34 0.40 1.22 -2.98
C CYS A 34 1.58 0.45 -3.58
N THR A 35 2.50 -0.04 -2.77
CA THR A 35 3.77 -0.64 -3.22
C THR A 35 3.59 -1.81 -4.17
N PRO A 36 2.67 -2.76 -3.95
CA PRO A 36 2.45 -3.86 -4.89
C PRO A 36 2.14 -3.40 -6.32
N GLY A 37 1.26 -2.42 -6.46
CA GLY A 37 0.91 -1.86 -7.77
C GLY A 37 2.09 -1.19 -8.45
N PHE A 38 2.81 -0.31 -7.74
CA PHE A 38 4.01 0.34 -8.25
C PHE A 38 5.10 -0.66 -8.66
N VAL A 39 5.35 -1.69 -7.85
CA VAL A 39 6.38 -2.71 -8.14
C VAL A 39 6.02 -3.51 -9.39
N VAL A 40 4.77 -3.92 -9.55
CA VAL A 40 4.32 -4.67 -10.75
C VAL A 40 4.49 -3.83 -12.01
N GLU A 41 4.02 -2.59 -12.02
CA GLU A 41 4.15 -1.70 -13.18
C GLU A 41 5.62 -1.32 -13.44
N ALA A 42 6.37 -1.01 -12.40
CA ALA A 42 7.81 -0.73 -12.52
C ALA A 42 8.60 -1.93 -13.06
N THR A 43 8.20 -3.16 -12.71
CA THR A 43 8.80 -4.38 -13.28
C THR A 43 8.50 -4.53 -14.76
N ALA A 44 7.28 -4.21 -15.20
CA ALA A 44 6.93 -4.21 -16.61
C ALA A 44 7.72 -3.13 -17.37
N PHE A 45 7.83 -1.92 -16.81
CA PHE A 45 8.66 -0.84 -17.36
C PHE A 45 10.13 -1.25 -17.44
N TYR A 46 10.71 -1.76 -16.34
CA TYR A 46 12.09 -2.26 -16.29
C TYR A 46 12.37 -3.27 -17.41
N THR A 47 11.48 -4.24 -17.60
CA THR A 47 11.66 -5.29 -18.61
C THR A 47 11.71 -4.72 -20.02
N ARG A 48 10.81 -3.79 -20.35
CA ARG A 48 10.81 -3.09 -21.65
C ARG A 48 12.06 -2.23 -21.81
N TRP A 49 12.36 -1.41 -20.82
CA TRP A 49 13.50 -0.50 -20.86
C TRP A 49 14.82 -1.25 -21.06
N ARG A 50 15.03 -2.32 -20.31
CA ARG A 50 16.25 -3.13 -20.39
C ARG A 50 16.38 -3.84 -21.75
N ALA A 51 15.30 -4.25 -22.35
CA ALA A 51 15.28 -4.86 -23.69
C ALA A 51 15.65 -3.85 -24.79
N GLU A 52 15.23 -2.60 -24.67
CA GLU A 52 15.42 -1.56 -25.69
C GLU A 52 16.71 -0.76 -25.51
N HIS A 53 17.13 -0.50 -24.27
CA HIS A 53 18.20 0.44 -23.92
C HIS A 53 19.35 -0.19 -23.11
N GLY A 54 19.28 -1.49 -22.77
CA GLY A 54 20.26 -2.13 -21.89
C GLY A 54 20.26 -1.56 -20.48
N ALA A 55 21.42 -1.62 -19.82
CA ALA A 55 21.60 -1.13 -18.45
C ALA A 55 21.83 0.39 -18.43
N THR A 56 20.87 1.16 -18.93
CA THR A 56 20.93 2.63 -18.92
C THR A 56 19.87 3.21 -17.98
N LYS A 57 20.19 4.37 -17.42
CA LYS A 57 19.27 5.09 -16.54
C LYS A 57 18.21 5.81 -17.36
N PRO A 58 16.91 5.52 -17.19
CA PRO A 58 15.84 6.30 -17.81
C PRO A 58 15.80 7.73 -17.22
N ASP A 59 15.29 8.68 -17.98
CA ASP A 59 14.98 9.98 -17.43
C ASP A 59 13.77 9.93 -16.49
N ARG A 60 13.58 11.01 -15.72
CA ARG A 60 12.50 11.13 -14.76
C ARG A 60 11.12 11.06 -15.40
N GLU A 61 10.98 11.70 -16.56
CA GLU A 61 9.69 11.83 -17.26
C GLU A 61 9.22 10.48 -17.79
N ALA A 62 10.12 9.68 -18.35
CA ALA A 62 9.83 8.33 -18.82
C ALA A 62 9.30 7.44 -17.67
N VAL A 63 9.97 7.48 -16.50
CA VAL A 63 9.51 6.72 -15.32
C VAL A 63 8.19 7.26 -14.79
N ALA A 64 8.06 8.58 -14.62
CA ALA A 64 6.84 9.19 -14.12
C ALA A 64 5.64 8.92 -15.03
N GLY A 65 5.84 8.99 -16.34
CA GLY A 65 4.82 8.66 -17.34
C GLY A 65 4.37 7.22 -17.27
N ALA A 66 5.31 6.28 -17.13
CA ALA A 66 4.99 4.86 -17.00
C ALA A 66 4.20 4.54 -15.73
N LEU A 67 4.45 5.26 -14.63
CA LEU A 67 3.82 5.02 -13.34
C LEU A 67 2.62 5.94 -13.04
N ALA A 68 2.20 6.78 -14.00
CA ALA A 68 1.18 7.81 -13.79
C ALA A 68 -0.20 7.27 -13.37
N GLY A 69 -0.49 5.97 -13.60
CA GLY A 69 -1.73 5.31 -13.18
C GLY A 69 -1.81 4.99 -11.68
N HIS A 70 -0.72 5.18 -10.93
CA HIS A 70 -0.64 4.80 -9.52
C HIS A 70 -0.60 6.00 -8.59
N LEU A 71 -1.32 5.90 -7.46
CA LEU A 71 -1.38 6.94 -6.43
C LEU A 71 -0.70 6.46 -5.14
N CYS A 72 0.15 7.32 -4.59
CA CYS A 72 0.77 7.13 -3.27
C CYS A 72 0.28 8.20 -2.30
N ARG A 73 -0.49 7.83 -1.28
CA ARG A 73 -1.01 8.76 -0.28
C ARG A 73 0.08 9.32 0.63
N CYS A 74 1.16 8.58 0.82
CA CYS A 74 2.32 9.01 1.62
C CYS A 74 3.28 9.94 0.85
N GLY A 75 3.14 10.05 -0.47
CA GLY A 75 3.94 10.95 -1.29
C GLY A 75 5.36 10.46 -1.58
N ALA A 76 5.62 9.15 -1.57
CA ALA A 76 6.96 8.57 -1.80
C ALA A 76 7.42 8.63 -3.27
N TYR A 77 6.85 9.49 -4.11
CA TYR A 77 7.10 9.50 -5.57
C TYR A 77 8.57 9.73 -5.93
N GLU A 78 9.29 10.60 -5.23
CA GLU A 78 10.70 10.86 -5.50
C GLU A 78 11.54 9.59 -5.37
N ASN A 79 11.38 8.91 -4.24
CA ASN A 79 12.11 7.67 -3.96
C ASN A 79 11.68 6.55 -4.93
N ILE A 80 10.40 6.49 -5.31
CA ILE A 80 9.89 5.52 -6.28
C ILE A 80 10.55 5.74 -7.65
N VAL A 81 10.58 6.97 -8.15
CA VAL A 81 11.23 7.30 -9.44
C VAL A 81 12.71 6.97 -9.37
N GLN A 82 13.40 7.36 -8.31
CA GLN A 82 14.82 7.06 -8.11
C GLN A 82 15.08 5.56 -8.08
N ALA A 83 14.28 4.80 -7.35
CA ALA A 83 14.40 3.33 -7.27
C ALA A 83 14.30 2.68 -8.66
N VAL A 84 13.30 3.08 -9.46
CA VAL A 84 13.12 2.55 -10.82
C VAL A 84 14.26 2.94 -11.74
N GLN A 85 14.69 4.21 -11.69
CA GLN A 85 15.83 4.71 -12.47
C GLN A 85 17.10 3.90 -12.18
N ARG A 86 17.41 3.67 -10.92
CA ARG A 86 18.59 2.93 -10.48
C ARG A 86 18.49 1.44 -10.76
N ALA A 87 17.31 0.85 -10.61
CA ALA A 87 17.08 -0.54 -11.02
C ALA A 87 17.37 -0.73 -12.52
N CYS A 88 16.84 0.15 -13.37
CA CYS A 88 17.08 0.13 -14.81
C CYS A 88 18.56 0.29 -15.18
N ALA A 89 19.30 1.10 -14.41
CA ALA A 89 20.75 1.29 -14.59
C ALA A 89 21.59 0.06 -14.18
N GLY A 90 20.99 -0.90 -13.46
CA GLY A 90 21.68 -2.13 -13.04
C GLY A 90 22.26 -2.11 -11.63
N ASP A 91 21.97 -1.06 -10.83
CA ASP A 91 22.53 -0.91 -9.48
C ASP A 91 22.07 -2.00 -8.50
N TYR A 92 20.97 -2.70 -8.82
CA TYR A 92 20.32 -3.67 -7.92
C TYR A 92 20.21 -5.09 -8.52
N GLU A 93 21.14 -5.47 -9.37
CA GLU A 93 21.22 -6.84 -9.93
C GLU A 93 21.56 -7.89 -8.86
N HIS A 94 22.23 -7.47 -7.79
CA HIS A 94 22.61 -8.33 -6.66
C HIS A 94 21.90 -7.90 -5.37
N GLU A 95 21.97 -8.75 -4.35
CA GLU A 95 21.44 -8.41 -3.03
C GLU A 95 22.11 -7.16 -2.47
N VAL A 96 21.31 -6.30 -1.82
CA VAL A 96 21.76 -5.06 -1.20
C VAL A 96 21.88 -5.25 0.31
N ALA A 97 22.62 -4.37 0.95
CA ALA A 97 22.68 -4.28 2.40
C ALA A 97 21.27 -4.14 3.01
N ALA A 98 21.14 -4.44 4.30
CA ALA A 98 19.87 -4.41 5.01
C ALA A 98 19.09 -3.11 4.71
N PRO A 99 17.81 -3.23 4.32
CA PRO A 99 16.99 -2.06 4.00
C PRO A 99 16.75 -1.21 5.26
N PRO A 100 16.48 0.10 5.11
CA PRO A 100 16.20 0.98 6.24
C PRO A 100 14.95 0.57 7.03
N ARG A 101 14.02 -0.18 6.41
CA ARG A 101 12.80 -0.70 7.05
C ARG A 101 12.82 -2.22 7.13
N HIS A 102 12.67 -2.77 8.32
CA HIS A 102 12.61 -4.22 8.51
C HIS A 102 11.40 -4.88 7.83
N GLU A 103 10.26 -4.17 7.72
CA GLU A 103 9.05 -4.65 7.04
C GLU A 103 9.05 -4.42 5.51
N ALA A 104 10.15 -3.88 4.96
CA ALA A 104 10.22 -3.54 3.53
C ALA A 104 10.02 -4.77 2.64
N ARG A 105 10.58 -5.91 3.03
CA ARG A 105 10.48 -7.16 2.26
C ARG A 105 9.02 -7.59 2.09
N ASP A 106 8.24 -7.59 3.16
CA ASP A 106 6.84 -8.00 3.12
C ASP A 106 6.01 -7.08 2.22
N LYS A 107 6.30 -5.78 2.27
CA LYS A 107 5.62 -4.77 1.44
C LYS A 107 5.92 -4.92 -0.06
N VAL A 108 7.15 -5.25 -0.44
CA VAL A 108 7.51 -5.42 -1.86
C VAL A 108 7.17 -6.80 -2.42
N THR A 109 6.82 -7.76 -1.58
CA THR A 109 6.41 -9.11 -1.99
C THR A 109 4.92 -9.38 -1.87
N GLY A 110 4.14 -8.44 -1.32
CA GLY A 110 2.71 -8.60 -1.08
C GLY A 110 2.37 -9.37 0.20
N ALA A 111 3.36 -9.72 1.02
CA ALA A 111 3.17 -10.45 2.27
C ALA A 111 2.81 -9.56 3.47
N ALA A 112 2.84 -8.23 3.32
CA ALA A 112 2.53 -7.30 4.39
C ALA A 112 1.07 -7.45 4.85
N GLN A 113 0.87 -7.54 6.16
CA GLN A 113 -0.44 -7.59 6.78
C GLN A 113 -0.82 -6.21 7.34
N TYR A 114 -2.04 -5.79 7.04
CA TYR A 114 -2.64 -4.56 7.56
C TYR A 114 -3.76 -4.90 8.55
N THR A 115 -4.22 -3.91 9.29
CA THR A 115 -5.29 -4.12 10.29
C THR A 115 -6.54 -4.80 9.71
N VAL A 116 -6.88 -4.48 8.45
CA VAL A 116 -8.02 -5.08 7.76
C VAL A 116 -7.83 -6.55 7.38
N ASP A 117 -6.59 -7.02 7.34
CA ASP A 117 -6.25 -8.42 7.00
C ASP A 117 -6.26 -9.32 8.24
N VAL A 118 -6.29 -8.71 9.44
CA VAL A 118 -6.30 -9.47 10.69
C VAL A 118 -7.70 -10.01 10.93
N GLN A 119 -7.81 -11.32 11.03
CA GLN A 119 -9.05 -12.03 11.34
C GLN A 119 -8.91 -12.76 12.65
N LEU A 120 -9.76 -12.42 13.62
CA LEU A 120 -9.80 -13.08 14.93
C LEU A 120 -11.07 -13.90 15.07
N PRO A 121 -11.03 -15.03 15.81
CA PRO A 121 -12.26 -15.76 16.15
C PRO A 121 -13.26 -14.81 16.83
N GLU A 122 -14.52 -14.90 16.44
CA GLU A 122 -15.62 -14.08 16.98
C GLU A 122 -15.43 -12.56 16.81
N GLN A 123 -14.58 -12.14 15.87
CA GLN A 123 -14.39 -10.72 15.53
C GLN A 123 -15.70 -10.09 15.09
N LEU A 124 -15.97 -8.88 15.58
CA LEU A 124 -17.10 -8.07 15.18
C LEU A 124 -16.65 -6.94 14.24
N GLU A 125 -17.45 -6.67 13.26
CA GLU A 125 -17.28 -5.49 12.39
C GLU A 125 -17.98 -4.28 13.01
N VAL A 126 -17.35 -3.11 12.90
CA VAL A 126 -17.88 -1.86 13.44
C VAL A 126 -18.42 -0.99 12.29
N ALA A 127 -19.72 -0.66 12.35
CA ALA A 127 -20.33 0.34 11.50
C ALA A 127 -20.49 1.66 12.26
N VAL A 128 -19.98 2.75 11.71
CA VAL A 128 -20.07 4.08 12.32
C VAL A 128 -21.18 4.88 11.68
N LEU A 129 -22.22 5.21 12.45
CA LEU A 129 -23.24 6.16 12.03
C LEU A 129 -22.70 7.58 12.20
N ARG A 130 -22.59 8.31 11.09
CA ARG A 130 -22.16 9.72 11.09
C ARG A 130 -23.33 10.67 10.97
N SER A 131 -23.20 11.86 11.57
CA SER A 131 -24.16 12.94 11.36
C SER A 131 -24.19 13.35 9.88
N PRO A 132 -25.37 13.55 9.27
CA PRO A 132 -25.51 14.15 7.95
C PRO A 132 -25.23 15.66 7.94
N HIS A 133 -25.10 16.26 9.12
CA HIS A 133 -24.86 17.69 9.28
C HIS A 133 -23.43 17.95 9.72
N ALA A 134 -22.76 18.94 9.13
CA ALA A 134 -21.39 19.33 9.44
C ALA A 134 -21.23 19.83 10.89
N HIS A 135 -22.25 20.49 11.42
CA HIS A 135 -22.31 20.97 12.80
C HIS A 135 -23.74 20.82 13.33
N ALA A 136 -23.93 20.09 14.39
CA ALA A 136 -25.23 19.81 14.98
C ALA A 136 -25.14 19.47 16.47
N ARG A 137 -26.22 19.75 17.21
CA ARG A 137 -26.41 19.23 18.56
C ARG A 137 -27.16 17.89 18.46
N VAL A 138 -26.54 16.80 18.86
CA VAL A 138 -27.21 15.52 18.96
C VAL A 138 -28.16 15.53 20.12
N LYS A 139 -29.47 15.40 19.86
CA LYS A 139 -30.53 15.41 20.89
C LYS A 139 -30.82 14.00 21.38
N ARG A 140 -30.80 13.04 20.46
CA ARG A 140 -31.10 11.62 20.73
C ARG A 140 -30.54 10.76 19.59
N VAL A 141 -30.07 9.61 19.93
CA VAL A 141 -29.78 8.49 19.01
C VAL A 141 -30.70 7.34 19.36
N ASP A 142 -31.37 6.76 18.37
CA ASP A 142 -32.25 5.62 18.57
C ASP A 142 -31.64 4.38 17.96
N TRP A 143 -31.27 3.43 18.79
CA TRP A 143 -30.60 2.17 18.40
C TRP A 143 -31.58 1.01 18.19
N SER A 144 -32.90 1.20 18.44
CA SER A 144 -33.85 0.11 18.52
C SER A 144 -33.92 -0.71 17.24
N GLN A 145 -33.91 -0.08 16.08
CA GLN A 145 -33.92 -0.77 14.79
C GLN A 145 -32.61 -1.53 14.54
N ALA A 146 -31.49 -0.89 14.86
CA ALA A 146 -30.16 -1.52 14.67
C ALA A 146 -30.03 -2.76 15.57
N LEU A 147 -30.41 -2.66 16.82
CA LEU A 147 -30.34 -3.79 17.78
C LEU A 147 -31.31 -4.93 17.46
N ALA A 148 -32.38 -4.63 16.72
CA ALA A 148 -33.32 -5.65 16.28
C ALA A 148 -32.86 -6.42 15.03
N MET A 149 -31.76 -6.01 14.37
CA MET A 149 -31.26 -6.66 13.17
C MET A 149 -30.49 -7.94 13.53
N PRO A 150 -30.72 -9.06 12.80
CA PRO A 150 -29.94 -10.25 12.98
C PRO A 150 -28.43 -10.01 12.76
N GLY A 151 -27.59 -10.51 13.67
CA GLY A 151 -26.14 -10.37 13.61
C GLY A 151 -25.58 -9.10 14.25
N VAL A 152 -26.41 -8.18 14.74
CA VAL A 152 -25.96 -7.03 15.52
C VAL A 152 -25.73 -7.46 16.98
N ALA A 153 -24.47 -7.42 17.40
CA ALA A 153 -24.08 -7.80 18.76
C ALA A 153 -24.30 -6.68 19.80
N GLY A 154 -24.30 -5.41 19.37
CA GLY A 154 -24.50 -4.28 20.26
C GLY A 154 -24.38 -2.93 19.58
N ALA A 155 -24.64 -1.88 20.34
CA ALA A 155 -24.43 -0.50 19.93
C ALA A 155 -23.73 0.30 21.03
N VAL A 156 -22.83 1.19 20.66
CA VAL A 156 -22.07 2.03 21.57
C VAL A 156 -22.34 3.50 21.25
N ASP A 157 -22.82 4.24 22.24
CA ASP A 157 -22.99 5.68 22.14
C ASP A 157 -21.69 6.40 22.55
N LEU A 158 -20.95 6.88 21.58
CA LEU A 158 -19.70 7.61 21.80
C LEU A 158 -19.93 9.03 22.36
N MET A 159 -21.17 9.51 22.38
CA MET A 159 -21.52 10.85 22.86
C MET A 159 -21.99 10.87 24.30
N SER A 160 -22.34 9.72 24.89
CA SER A 160 -22.86 9.61 26.27
C SER A 160 -21.77 9.65 27.34
N GLY A 161 -20.52 9.53 26.97
CA GLY A 161 -19.37 9.63 27.87
C GLY A 161 -18.73 11.02 27.84
N ALA A 162 -18.30 11.52 28.99
CA ALA A 162 -17.69 12.85 29.15
C ALA A 162 -16.31 13.01 28.48
N THR A 163 -15.86 12.07 27.66
CA THR A 163 -14.55 12.11 27.00
C THR A 163 -14.71 12.61 25.58
N ILE A 164 -14.38 13.88 25.35
CA ILE A 164 -14.22 14.41 24.01
C ILE A 164 -12.88 13.95 23.47
N ILE A 165 -12.88 12.96 22.58
CA ILE A 165 -11.68 12.59 21.82
C ILE A 165 -11.51 13.66 20.73
N ARG A 166 -10.56 14.56 20.92
CA ARG A 166 -10.14 15.50 19.89
C ARG A 166 -9.03 14.83 19.06
N TYR A 167 -9.31 14.60 17.80
CA TYR A 167 -8.25 14.32 16.83
C TYR A 167 -7.62 15.64 16.42
N VAL A 168 -6.33 15.78 16.60
CA VAL A 168 -5.51 16.91 16.12
C VAL A 168 -5.01 16.57 14.71
#